data_fd7b0ee930571b27978b0bb4ca6e013d
#
_entry.id   fd7b0ee930571b27978b0bb4ca6e013d
#
_cell.length_a   1.000
_cell.length_b   1.000
_cell.length_c   1.000
_cell.angle_alpha   90.00
_cell.angle_beta   90.00
_cell.angle_gamma   90.00
#
_symmetry.space_group_name_H-M   'P 1'
#
loop_
_entity.id
_entity.type
_entity.pdbx_description
1 polymer ?
#
loop_
_entity_poly.entity_id
_entity_poly.type
_entity_poly.pdbx_seq_one_letter_code
_entity_poly.pdbx_strand_id
1 'polypeptide(L)'
;MSSDLKNPAALKPAAWLVGACLLAVYIVWGTTYFAIKVAIEGMAPFFLVGTRFVAAGVLLLGWQALRGAPAPTARQWGGAALVGFLLLVIGNGAVSVAEHWVSSGATVALISIMPLATALWCGAFGDWPRRTEWIAIALGGAGAAVMLLGRDLQGNLIGTLLILFATTAWSLGTVISRRLDIPHGLTGFGAEMLTAGLMGLVISAVLGEHWTIPHVAHVWWAWGYLVVFGSLIAFSAYRFVVERVSASLAATYAYVNPPVALAVGWWLGNESFSANVFVGLPVVLGAVALHAWLQTRDTPQVPASVSRGTAPILPSQVRSKP
;
A
#
# COMPACT_ATOMS: atom_id res chain seq x y z
N MET A 1 17.29 5.97 -49.91
CA MET A 1 17.01 4.66 -49.27
C MET A 1 16.75 4.96 -47.80
N SER A 2 15.50 5.01 -47.47
CA SER A 2 15.00 5.45 -46.16
C SER A 2 15.08 4.32 -45.15
N SER A 3 15.71 4.58 -44.05
CA SER A 3 15.69 3.69 -42.86
C SER A 3 14.49 4.10 -42.00
N ASP A 4 13.37 3.47 -42.22
CA ASP A 4 12.26 3.44 -41.26
C ASP A 4 12.72 2.71 -39.99
N LEU A 5 13.27 3.45 -39.03
CA LEU A 5 13.39 2.97 -37.66
C LEU A 5 11.98 2.90 -37.08
N LYS A 6 11.35 1.76 -37.24
CA LYS A 6 10.11 1.36 -36.59
C LYS A 6 10.29 1.52 -35.08
N ASN A 7 9.62 2.55 -34.55
CA ASN A 7 9.36 2.69 -33.11
C ASN A 7 8.69 1.37 -32.64
N PRO A 8 9.31 0.59 -31.73
CA PRO A 8 8.65 -0.61 -31.25
C PRO A 8 7.42 -0.16 -30.49
N ALA A 9 6.25 -0.37 -31.08
CA ALA A 9 4.98 -0.18 -30.40
C ALA A 9 5.09 -0.91 -29.06
N ALA A 10 5.05 -0.17 -27.97
CA ALA A 10 5.04 -0.73 -26.64
C ALA A 10 3.88 -1.73 -26.60
N LEU A 11 4.20 -3.02 -26.63
CA LEU A 11 3.24 -4.10 -26.61
C LEU A 11 2.35 -3.86 -25.39
N LYS A 12 1.07 -3.57 -25.62
CA LYS A 12 0.08 -3.49 -24.54
C LYS A 12 0.18 -4.82 -23.79
N PRO A 13 0.47 -4.79 -22.47
CA PRO A 13 0.58 -6.04 -21.74
C PRO A 13 -0.71 -6.82 -21.92
N ALA A 14 -0.61 -8.12 -22.10
CA ALA A 14 -1.77 -8.97 -22.28
C ALA A 14 -2.74 -8.74 -21.09
N ALA A 15 -4.01 -8.55 -21.36
CA ALA A 15 -5.01 -8.25 -20.32
C ALA A 15 -5.02 -9.29 -19.19
N TRP A 16 -4.69 -10.55 -19.51
CA TRP A 16 -4.56 -11.62 -18.52
C TRP A 16 -3.46 -11.35 -17.48
N LEU A 17 -2.33 -10.70 -17.87
CA LEU A 17 -1.22 -10.41 -16.97
C LEU A 17 -1.61 -9.29 -15.98
N VAL A 18 -2.36 -8.28 -16.44
CA VAL A 18 -2.94 -7.27 -15.54
C VAL A 18 -3.90 -7.91 -14.56
N GLY A 19 -4.78 -8.81 -15.05
CA GLY A 19 -5.71 -9.56 -14.21
C GLY A 19 -5.00 -10.43 -13.18
N ALA A 20 -3.94 -11.13 -13.58
CA ALA A 20 -3.13 -11.96 -12.69
C ALA A 20 -2.43 -11.12 -11.60
N CYS A 21 -1.88 -9.96 -11.95
CA CYS A 21 -1.26 -9.04 -10.98
C CYS A 21 -2.30 -8.46 -10.02
N LEU A 22 -3.48 -8.06 -10.49
CA LEU A 22 -4.58 -7.62 -9.62
C LEU A 22 -5.00 -8.74 -8.66
N LEU A 23 -5.21 -9.94 -9.16
CA LEU A 23 -5.57 -11.09 -8.35
C LEU A 23 -4.50 -11.41 -7.30
N ALA A 24 -3.22 -11.35 -7.69
CA ALA A 24 -2.11 -11.51 -6.75
C ALA A 24 -2.15 -10.48 -5.63
N VAL A 25 -2.38 -9.20 -5.94
CA VAL A 25 -2.52 -8.13 -4.92
C VAL A 25 -3.73 -8.40 -4.02
N TYR A 26 -4.87 -8.77 -4.57
CA TYR A 26 -6.09 -9.04 -3.81
C TYR A 26 -5.94 -10.19 -2.82
N ILE A 27 -5.42 -11.32 -3.30
CA ILE A 27 -5.26 -12.50 -2.46
C ILE A 27 -4.12 -12.28 -1.46
N VAL A 28 -2.96 -11.87 -1.94
CA VAL A 28 -1.76 -11.81 -1.10
C VAL A 28 -1.90 -10.75 -0.01
N TRP A 29 -2.31 -9.52 -0.35
CA TRP A 29 -2.48 -8.51 0.69
C TRP A 29 -3.69 -8.80 1.60
N GLY A 30 -4.75 -9.41 1.08
CA GLY A 30 -5.87 -9.86 1.91
C GLY A 30 -5.48 -10.93 2.94
N THR A 31 -4.56 -11.84 2.60
CA THR A 31 -4.06 -12.89 3.50
C THR A 31 -2.88 -12.45 4.38
N THR A 32 -2.25 -11.29 4.08
CA THR A 32 -1.05 -10.81 4.79
C THR A 32 -1.33 -10.57 6.28
N TYR A 33 -2.51 -10.10 6.64
CA TYR A 33 -2.89 -9.85 8.03
C TYR A 33 -2.93 -11.14 8.85
N PHE A 34 -3.55 -12.18 8.31
CA PHE A 34 -3.53 -13.49 8.95
C PHE A 34 -2.10 -14.05 9.09
N ALA A 35 -1.26 -13.87 8.05
CA ALA A 35 0.14 -14.28 8.13
C ALA A 35 0.94 -13.48 9.18
N ILE A 36 0.65 -12.17 9.37
CA ILE A 36 1.23 -11.37 10.46
C ILE A 36 0.81 -11.96 11.81
N LYS A 37 -0.48 -12.24 11.98
CA LYS A 37 -1.01 -12.82 13.21
C LYS A 37 -0.31 -14.13 13.58
N VAL A 38 -0.11 -15.00 12.61
CA VAL A 38 0.65 -16.26 12.82
C VAL A 38 2.12 -16.00 13.15
N ALA A 39 2.76 -15.04 12.46
CA ALA A 39 4.17 -14.75 12.68
C ALA A 39 4.46 -14.17 14.07
N ILE A 40 3.56 -13.33 14.61
CA ILE A 40 3.72 -12.73 15.93
C ILE A 40 3.49 -13.73 17.09
N GLU A 41 3.03 -14.95 16.83
CA GLU A 41 3.02 -16.01 17.84
C GLU A 41 4.44 -16.39 18.33
N GLY A 42 5.46 -16.16 17.52
CA GLY A 42 6.84 -16.50 17.85
C GLY A 42 7.86 -15.41 17.56
N MET A 43 7.46 -14.28 16.97
CA MET A 43 8.34 -13.14 16.67
C MET A 43 7.74 -11.87 17.27
N ALA A 44 8.56 -11.07 17.94
CA ALA A 44 8.11 -9.76 18.40
C ALA A 44 7.74 -8.84 17.21
N PRO A 45 6.75 -7.94 17.33
CA PRO A 45 6.19 -7.18 16.22
C PRO A 45 7.20 -6.39 15.40
N PHE A 46 8.06 -5.61 16.05
CA PHE A 46 9.06 -4.81 15.32
C PHE A 46 10.25 -5.64 14.86
N PHE A 47 10.57 -6.75 15.53
CA PHE A 47 11.53 -7.73 15.04
C PHE A 47 11.03 -8.40 13.75
N LEU A 48 9.75 -8.78 13.69
CA LEU A 48 9.10 -9.28 12.48
C LEU A 48 9.16 -8.26 11.34
N VAL A 49 8.75 -7.02 11.58
CA VAL A 49 8.80 -5.92 10.60
C VAL A 49 10.22 -5.70 10.11
N GLY A 50 11.17 -5.64 11.04
CA GLY A 50 12.58 -5.40 10.75
C GLY A 50 13.18 -6.49 9.88
N THR A 51 13.12 -7.74 10.30
CA THR A 51 13.70 -8.88 9.56
C THR A 51 13.03 -9.10 8.21
N ARG A 52 11.69 -8.99 8.14
CA ARG A 52 10.92 -9.11 6.90
C ARG A 52 11.35 -8.08 5.86
N PHE A 53 11.38 -6.81 6.24
CA PHE A 53 11.64 -5.74 5.29
C PHE A 53 13.12 -5.57 4.96
N VAL A 54 14.05 -5.91 5.88
CA VAL A 54 15.49 -6.02 5.53
C VAL A 54 15.68 -7.12 4.49
N ALA A 55 15.13 -8.31 4.70
CA ALA A 55 15.26 -9.41 3.76
C ALA A 55 14.67 -9.03 2.37
N ALA A 56 13.46 -8.50 2.33
CA ALA A 56 12.82 -8.08 1.08
C ALA A 56 13.57 -6.94 0.39
N GLY A 57 14.01 -5.93 1.14
CA GLY A 57 14.74 -4.78 0.62
C GLY A 57 16.09 -5.15 0.04
N VAL A 58 16.87 -6.00 0.74
CA VAL A 58 18.15 -6.53 0.25
C VAL A 58 17.98 -7.33 -1.02
N LEU A 59 17.00 -8.25 -1.07
CA LEU A 59 16.72 -9.06 -2.26
C LEU A 59 16.32 -8.18 -3.44
N LEU A 60 15.45 -7.19 -3.22
CA LEU A 60 14.96 -6.33 -4.29
C LEU A 60 16.03 -5.37 -4.82
N LEU A 61 16.78 -4.72 -3.94
CA LEU A 61 17.89 -3.84 -4.33
C LEU A 61 19.04 -4.63 -4.96
N GLY A 62 19.38 -5.81 -4.42
CA GLY A 62 20.36 -6.71 -5.02
C GLY A 62 19.97 -7.12 -6.44
N TRP A 63 18.71 -7.49 -6.64
CA TRP A 63 18.17 -7.79 -7.98
C TRP A 63 18.26 -6.59 -8.94
N GLN A 64 17.94 -5.39 -8.47
CA GLN A 64 18.01 -4.18 -9.27
C GLN A 64 19.47 -3.80 -9.59
N ALA A 65 20.39 -3.97 -8.65
CA ALA A 65 21.83 -3.76 -8.88
C ALA A 65 22.38 -4.73 -9.93
N LEU A 66 22.01 -6.02 -9.87
CA LEU A 66 22.39 -7.01 -10.88
C LEU A 66 21.86 -6.68 -12.28
N ARG A 67 20.76 -5.91 -12.35
CA ARG A 67 20.19 -5.42 -13.62
C ARG A 67 20.76 -4.08 -14.07
N GLY A 68 21.75 -3.56 -13.38
CA GLY A 68 22.39 -2.29 -13.71
C GLY A 68 21.56 -1.06 -13.38
N ALA A 69 20.54 -1.18 -12.51
CA ALA A 69 19.77 -0.03 -12.07
C ALA A 69 20.67 0.95 -11.28
N PRO A 70 20.54 2.27 -11.47
CA PRO A 70 21.34 3.24 -10.75
C PRO A 70 21.05 3.18 -9.24
N ALA A 71 22.10 3.34 -8.44
CA ALA A 71 21.97 3.44 -6.99
C ALA A 71 21.21 4.71 -6.61
N PRO A 72 20.31 4.65 -5.58
CA PRO A 72 19.62 5.83 -5.07
C PRO A 72 20.59 6.89 -4.57
N THR A 73 20.30 8.17 -4.84
CA THR A 73 21.03 9.30 -4.27
C THR A 73 20.72 9.44 -2.76
N ALA A 74 21.54 10.20 -2.02
CA ALA A 74 21.32 10.45 -0.60
C ALA A 74 19.93 11.09 -0.33
N ARG A 75 19.48 11.99 -1.23
CA ARG A 75 18.15 12.61 -1.14
C ARG A 75 17.04 11.58 -1.32
N GLN A 76 17.20 10.66 -2.28
CA GLN A 76 16.26 9.58 -2.53
C GLN A 76 16.20 8.57 -1.38
N TRP A 77 17.33 8.27 -0.74
CA TRP A 77 17.35 7.48 0.48
C TRP A 77 16.59 8.15 1.61
N GLY A 78 16.71 9.47 1.78
CA GLY A 78 15.94 10.25 2.77
C GLY A 78 14.44 10.20 2.50
N GLY A 79 14.02 10.36 1.24
CA GLY A 79 12.61 10.23 0.83
C GLY A 79 12.06 8.83 1.09
N ALA A 80 12.80 7.80 0.67
CA ALA A 80 12.44 6.40 0.89
C ALA A 80 12.37 6.05 2.40
N ALA A 81 13.30 6.56 3.20
CA ALA A 81 13.29 6.36 4.65
C ALA A 81 12.05 6.95 5.32
N LEU A 82 11.66 8.18 4.96
CA LEU A 82 10.47 8.81 5.52
C LEU A 82 9.19 8.07 5.12
N VAL A 83 9.05 7.70 3.85
CA VAL A 83 7.88 6.95 3.38
C VAL A 83 7.87 5.55 3.98
N GLY A 84 8.99 4.84 3.97
CA GLY A 84 9.14 3.53 4.60
C GLY A 84 8.81 3.56 6.10
N PHE A 85 9.20 4.61 6.81
CA PHE A 85 8.85 4.80 8.22
C PHE A 85 7.33 4.91 8.42
N LEU A 86 6.66 5.75 7.64
CA LEU A 86 5.21 5.94 7.77
C LEU A 86 4.40 4.71 7.35
N LEU A 87 4.75 4.10 6.20
CA LEU A 87 4.00 2.98 5.65
C LEU A 87 4.35 1.66 6.34
N LEU A 88 5.65 1.37 6.45
CA LEU A 88 6.11 0.03 6.79
C LEU A 88 6.44 -0.10 8.27
N VAL A 89 7.08 0.89 8.89
CA VAL A 89 7.38 0.83 10.33
C VAL A 89 6.15 1.13 11.16
N ILE A 90 5.52 2.29 10.96
CA ILE A 90 4.31 2.65 11.72
C ILE A 90 3.13 1.80 11.22
N GLY A 91 2.87 1.78 9.90
CA GLY A 91 1.74 1.08 9.33
C GLY A 91 1.73 -0.42 9.67
N ASN A 92 2.77 -1.16 9.30
CA ASN A 92 2.83 -2.59 9.61
C ASN A 92 3.17 -2.88 11.07
N GLY A 93 4.04 -2.07 11.70
CA GLY A 93 4.42 -2.28 13.09
C GLY A 93 3.24 -2.12 14.05
N ALA A 94 2.48 -1.02 13.93
CA ALA A 94 1.30 -0.81 14.77
C ALA A 94 0.20 -1.86 14.52
N VAL A 95 0.03 -2.31 13.25
CA VAL A 95 -0.85 -3.44 12.93
C VAL A 95 -0.36 -4.71 13.62
N SER A 96 0.92 -5.05 13.50
CA SER A 96 1.49 -6.26 14.13
C SER A 96 1.33 -6.24 15.66
N VAL A 97 1.46 -5.08 16.29
CA VAL A 97 1.18 -4.93 17.73
C VAL A 97 -0.31 -5.11 18.01
N ALA A 98 -1.19 -4.49 17.22
CA ALA A 98 -2.64 -4.53 17.42
C ALA A 98 -3.20 -5.96 17.30
N GLU A 99 -2.64 -6.77 16.40
CA GLU A 99 -3.11 -8.15 16.16
C GLU A 99 -2.85 -9.13 17.34
N HIS A 100 -2.16 -8.70 18.39
CA HIS A 100 -2.18 -9.45 19.65
C HIS A 100 -3.58 -9.47 20.30
N TRP A 101 -4.39 -8.46 20.04
CA TRP A 101 -5.70 -8.28 20.70
C TRP A 101 -6.88 -8.24 19.72
N VAL A 102 -6.63 -7.84 18.47
CA VAL A 102 -7.64 -7.70 17.43
C VAL A 102 -7.47 -8.80 16.39
N SER A 103 -8.58 -9.36 15.90
CA SER A 103 -8.53 -10.38 14.86
C SER A 103 -8.03 -9.82 13.53
N SER A 104 -7.42 -10.66 12.69
CA SER A 104 -6.87 -10.24 11.40
C SER A 104 -7.96 -9.69 10.47
N GLY A 105 -9.14 -10.29 10.48
CA GLY A 105 -10.28 -9.83 9.69
C GLY A 105 -10.84 -8.49 10.17
N ALA A 106 -10.97 -8.28 11.50
CA ALA A 106 -11.43 -7.01 12.05
C ALA A 106 -10.40 -5.89 11.80
N THR A 107 -9.11 -6.20 11.87
CA THR A 107 -8.02 -5.29 11.54
C THR A 107 -8.15 -4.77 10.11
N VAL A 108 -8.27 -5.64 9.11
CA VAL A 108 -8.36 -5.21 7.72
C VAL A 108 -9.71 -4.55 7.39
N ALA A 109 -10.79 -4.97 8.07
CA ALA A 109 -12.08 -4.29 7.92
C ALA A 109 -11.98 -2.81 8.35
N LEU A 110 -11.30 -2.52 9.47
CA LEU A 110 -11.09 -1.15 9.91
C LEU A 110 -10.12 -0.37 9.00
N ILE A 111 -9.07 -1.02 8.49
CA ILE A 111 -8.13 -0.42 7.52
C ILE A 111 -8.84 -0.02 6.21
N SER A 112 -9.98 -0.61 5.87
CA SER A 112 -10.73 -0.28 4.65
C SER A 112 -11.17 1.19 4.57
N ILE A 113 -11.13 1.96 5.67
CA ILE A 113 -11.33 3.42 5.67
C ILE A 113 -10.15 4.20 5.07
N MET A 114 -9.02 3.57 4.78
CA MET A 114 -7.79 4.21 4.32
C MET A 114 -7.97 5.19 3.14
N PRO A 115 -8.77 4.89 2.09
CA PRO A 115 -8.98 5.85 1.01
C PRO A 115 -9.62 7.16 1.48
N LEU A 116 -10.51 7.09 2.49
CA LEU A 116 -11.16 8.28 3.07
C LEU A 116 -10.17 9.09 3.92
N ALA A 117 -9.34 8.41 4.71
CA ALA A 117 -8.24 9.05 5.44
C ALA A 117 -7.25 9.72 4.48
N THR A 118 -6.95 9.08 3.34
CA THR A 118 -6.09 9.65 2.29
C THR A 118 -6.70 10.92 1.69
N ALA A 119 -8.01 10.95 1.45
CA ALA A 119 -8.70 12.14 0.95
C ALA A 119 -8.60 13.32 1.94
N LEU A 120 -8.73 13.06 3.24
CA LEU A 120 -8.55 14.08 4.29
C LEU A 120 -7.12 14.63 4.31
N TRP A 121 -6.11 13.76 4.18
CA TRP A 121 -4.72 14.21 4.09
C TRP A 121 -4.46 15.01 2.81
N CYS A 122 -5.01 14.63 1.66
CA CYS A 122 -4.94 15.44 0.44
C CYS A 122 -5.49 16.85 0.71
N GLY A 123 -6.63 16.96 1.41
CA GLY A 123 -7.19 18.23 1.82
C GLY A 123 -6.23 19.06 2.66
N ALA A 124 -5.62 18.48 3.69
CA ALA A 124 -4.65 19.16 4.55
C ALA A 124 -3.43 19.71 3.76
N PHE A 125 -3.13 19.13 2.60
CA PHE A 125 -2.09 19.59 1.68
C PHE A 125 -2.59 20.48 0.54
N GLY A 126 -3.84 20.98 0.61
CA GLY A 126 -4.41 21.93 -0.32
C GLY A 126 -5.41 21.35 -1.33
N ASP A 127 -5.48 20.03 -1.47
CA ASP A 127 -6.40 19.35 -2.39
C ASP A 127 -7.65 18.89 -1.62
N TRP A 128 -8.46 19.82 -1.13
CA TRP A 128 -9.64 19.51 -0.34
C TRP A 128 -10.68 18.69 -1.10
N PRO A 129 -11.27 17.69 -0.44
CA PRO A 129 -12.40 16.95 -1.01
C PRO A 129 -13.53 17.91 -1.42
N ARG A 130 -14.16 17.63 -2.54
CA ARG A 130 -15.32 18.39 -3.01
C ARG A 130 -16.52 18.18 -2.09
N ARG A 131 -17.50 19.08 -2.14
CA ARG A 131 -18.70 18.98 -1.29
C ARG A 131 -19.40 17.64 -1.39
N THR A 132 -19.44 17.05 -2.59
CA THR A 132 -20.03 15.73 -2.82
C THR A 132 -19.20 14.58 -2.22
N GLU A 133 -17.90 14.70 -2.18
CA GLU A 133 -16.99 13.70 -1.60
C GLU A 133 -17.11 13.64 -0.08
N TRP A 134 -17.48 14.74 0.57
CA TRP A 134 -17.76 14.77 2.02
C TRP A 134 -18.91 13.84 2.42
N ILE A 135 -19.88 13.59 1.52
CA ILE A 135 -20.96 12.61 1.75
C ILE A 135 -20.35 11.20 1.87
N ALA A 136 -19.45 10.85 0.97
CA ALA A 136 -18.77 9.55 1.02
C ALA A 136 -17.88 9.43 2.27
N ILE A 137 -17.15 10.49 2.65
CA ILE A 137 -16.34 10.52 3.87
C ILE A 137 -17.21 10.33 5.12
N ALA A 138 -18.33 11.06 5.21
CA ALA A 138 -19.26 10.93 6.34
C ALA A 138 -19.89 9.54 6.43
N LEU A 139 -20.30 8.98 5.28
CA LEU A 139 -20.86 7.62 5.21
C LEU A 139 -19.82 6.57 5.63
N GLY A 140 -18.59 6.69 5.15
CA GLY A 140 -17.49 5.80 5.55
C GLY A 140 -17.16 5.91 7.05
N GLY A 141 -17.17 7.12 7.59
CA GLY A 141 -17.03 7.37 9.02
C GLY A 141 -18.15 6.72 9.85
N ALA A 142 -19.40 6.79 9.37
CA ALA A 142 -20.54 6.12 10.01
C ALA A 142 -20.38 4.59 9.99
N GLY A 143 -19.96 4.00 8.85
CA GLY A 143 -19.68 2.57 8.75
C GLY A 143 -18.56 2.12 9.69
N ALA A 144 -17.46 2.90 9.79
CA ALA A 144 -16.39 2.64 10.74
C ALA A 144 -16.88 2.74 12.19
N ALA A 145 -17.70 3.74 12.52
CA ALA A 145 -18.30 3.86 13.85
C ALA A 145 -19.16 2.64 14.20
N VAL A 146 -19.95 2.11 13.26
CA VAL A 146 -20.71 0.86 13.47
C VAL A 146 -19.79 -0.31 13.78
N MET A 147 -18.68 -0.46 13.03
CA MET A 147 -17.69 -1.52 13.32
C MET A 147 -17.05 -1.34 14.70
N LEU A 148 -16.73 -0.10 15.10
CA LEU A 148 -16.15 0.20 16.41
C LEU A 148 -17.07 -0.12 17.58
N LEU A 149 -18.39 -0.21 17.36
CA LEU A 149 -19.36 -0.68 18.36
C LEU A 149 -19.38 -2.21 18.54
N GLY A 150 -18.70 -2.95 17.65
CA GLY A 150 -18.59 -4.41 17.73
C GLY A 150 -17.63 -4.87 18.83
N ARG A 151 -17.92 -6.03 19.41
CA ARG A 151 -17.09 -6.64 20.47
C ARG A 151 -15.65 -6.88 20.03
N ASP A 152 -15.43 -7.14 18.76
CA ASP A 152 -14.12 -7.42 18.16
C ASP A 152 -13.15 -6.24 18.29
N LEU A 153 -13.68 -5.01 18.29
CA LEU A 153 -12.91 -3.77 18.38
C LEU A 153 -13.05 -3.10 19.76
N GLN A 154 -14.19 -3.24 20.44
CA GLN A 154 -14.37 -2.73 21.81
C GLN A 154 -13.58 -3.51 22.85
N GLY A 155 -13.27 -4.78 22.59
CA GLY A 155 -12.54 -5.66 23.50
C GLY A 155 -11.12 -5.17 23.81
N ASN A 156 -10.53 -4.37 22.93
CA ASN A 156 -9.24 -3.73 23.15
C ASN A 156 -9.11 -2.36 22.47
N LEU A 157 -9.34 -1.31 23.23
CA LEU A 157 -9.25 0.07 22.77
C LEU A 157 -7.83 0.40 22.23
N ILE A 158 -6.78 -0.13 22.87
CA ILE A 158 -5.39 0.13 22.46
C ILE A 158 -5.15 -0.46 21.07
N GLY A 159 -5.53 -1.73 20.84
CA GLY A 159 -5.41 -2.37 19.53
C GLY A 159 -6.16 -1.61 18.44
N THR A 160 -7.40 -1.18 18.74
CA THR A 160 -8.21 -0.38 17.80
C THR A 160 -7.57 0.96 17.46
N LEU A 161 -7.06 1.70 18.47
CA LEU A 161 -6.37 2.97 18.25
C LEU A 161 -5.07 2.79 17.47
N LEU A 162 -4.34 1.70 17.68
CA LEU A 162 -3.15 1.37 16.90
C LEU A 162 -3.48 1.13 15.43
N ILE A 163 -4.59 0.44 15.11
CA ILE A 163 -5.01 0.24 13.72
C ILE A 163 -5.39 1.57 13.06
N LEU A 164 -6.13 2.43 13.76
CA LEU A 164 -6.47 3.77 13.24
C LEU A 164 -5.22 4.62 13.04
N PHE A 165 -4.28 4.58 13.96
CA PHE A 165 -2.98 5.25 13.84
C PHE A 165 -2.17 4.73 12.66
N ALA A 166 -2.08 3.40 12.48
CA ALA A 166 -1.44 2.75 11.34
C ALA A 166 -2.06 3.20 10.02
N THR A 167 -3.40 3.19 9.94
CA THR A 167 -4.16 3.62 8.75
C THR A 167 -3.89 5.08 8.42
N THR A 168 -3.86 5.94 9.42
CA THR A 168 -3.58 7.37 9.29
C THR A 168 -2.15 7.61 8.82
N ALA A 169 -1.17 6.93 9.41
CA ALA A 169 0.24 7.04 9.02
C ALA A 169 0.47 6.53 7.58
N TRP A 170 -0.13 5.40 7.22
CA TRP A 170 -0.07 4.88 5.86
C TRP A 170 -0.64 5.86 4.84
N SER A 171 -1.82 6.41 5.13
CA SER A 171 -2.47 7.41 4.28
C SER A 171 -1.61 8.66 4.11
N LEU A 172 -1.04 9.17 5.20
CA LEU A 172 -0.12 10.32 5.18
C LEU A 172 1.11 10.01 4.33
N GLY A 173 1.76 8.88 4.56
CA GLY A 173 2.93 8.44 3.81
C GLY A 173 2.64 8.31 2.32
N THR A 174 1.47 7.80 1.96
CA THR A 174 1.00 7.72 0.56
C THR A 174 0.88 9.11 -0.09
N VAL A 175 0.35 10.10 0.63
CA VAL A 175 0.23 11.48 0.11
C VAL A 175 1.59 12.16 0.00
N ILE A 176 2.44 11.99 1.01
CA ILE A 176 3.78 12.59 1.04
C ILE A 176 4.70 11.96 -0.01
N SER A 177 4.58 10.65 -0.30
CA SER A 177 5.43 9.96 -1.28
C SER A 177 5.41 10.61 -2.66
N ARG A 178 4.27 11.22 -3.04
CA ARG A 178 4.11 11.93 -4.32
C ARG A 178 4.89 13.26 -4.38
N ARG A 179 5.37 13.77 -3.25
CA ARG A 179 6.05 15.06 -3.11
C ARG A 179 7.53 14.92 -2.82
N LEU A 180 7.99 13.70 -2.59
CA LEU A 180 9.37 13.38 -2.29
C LEU A 180 10.11 12.84 -3.52
N ASP A 181 11.40 13.12 -3.56
CA ASP A 181 12.30 12.49 -4.52
C ASP A 181 12.60 11.07 -4.03
N ILE A 182 11.95 10.08 -4.64
CA ILE A 182 12.10 8.66 -4.35
C ILE A 182 12.46 7.95 -5.65
N PRO A 183 13.34 6.94 -5.65
CA PRO A 183 13.65 6.21 -6.88
C PRO A 183 12.39 5.57 -7.47
N HIS A 184 12.30 5.60 -8.79
CA HIS A 184 11.16 5.00 -9.47
C HIS A 184 11.19 3.46 -9.43
N GLY A 185 10.04 2.86 -9.48
CA GLY A 185 9.89 1.42 -9.66
C GLY A 185 10.34 0.60 -8.45
N LEU A 186 10.89 -0.57 -8.75
CA LEU A 186 11.29 -1.55 -7.73
C LEU A 186 12.48 -1.07 -6.87
N THR A 187 13.33 -0.18 -7.39
CA THR A 187 14.42 0.41 -6.62
C THR A 187 13.88 1.26 -5.46
N GLY A 188 12.81 2.04 -5.70
CA GLY A 188 12.15 2.83 -4.65
C GLY A 188 11.58 1.95 -3.54
N PHE A 189 10.83 0.91 -3.90
CA PHE A 189 10.29 -0.04 -2.91
C PHE A 189 11.40 -0.78 -2.16
N GLY A 190 12.47 -1.19 -2.85
CA GLY A 190 13.62 -1.80 -2.20
C GLY A 190 14.28 -0.87 -1.17
N ALA A 191 14.41 0.42 -1.50
CA ALA A 191 14.95 1.43 -0.59
C ALA A 191 14.02 1.69 0.60
N GLU A 192 12.70 1.82 0.35
CA GLU A 192 11.68 1.96 1.42
C GLU A 192 11.70 0.76 2.36
N MET A 193 11.73 -0.47 1.83
CA MET A 193 11.77 -1.69 2.63
C MET A 193 13.07 -1.80 3.43
N LEU A 194 14.22 -1.57 2.82
CA LEU A 194 15.49 -1.69 3.53
C LEU A 194 15.60 -0.67 4.67
N THR A 195 15.28 0.59 4.41
CA THR A 195 15.32 1.63 5.45
C THR A 195 14.29 1.38 6.55
N ALA A 196 13.07 0.98 6.19
CA ALA A 196 12.04 0.62 7.16
C ALA A 196 12.44 -0.60 7.98
N GLY A 197 13.00 -1.62 7.35
CA GLY A 197 13.47 -2.81 8.04
C GLY A 197 14.56 -2.51 9.07
N LEU A 198 15.55 -1.69 8.70
CA LEU A 198 16.60 -1.24 9.61
C LEU A 198 16.02 -0.42 10.78
N MET A 199 15.13 0.52 10.51
CA MET A 199 14.44 1.28 11.55
C MET A 199 13.58 0.39 12.45
N GLY A 200 12.89 -0.61 11.89
CA GLY A 200 12.13 -1.60 12.65
C GLY A 200 13.01 -2.37 13.63
N LEU A 201 14.20 -2.83 13.21
CA LEU A 201 15.17 -3.51 14.10
C LEU A 201 15.67 -2.57 15.20
N VAL A 202 15.95 -1.30 14.87
CA VAL A 202 16.35 -0.31 15.89
C VAL A 202 15.24 -0.10 16.91
N ILE A 203 13.99 0.06 16.48
CA ILE A 203 12.84 0.20 17.38
C ILE A 203 12.66 -1.05 18.23
N SER A 204 12.74 -2.23 17.62
CA SER A 204 12.69 -3.51 18.34
C SER A 204 13.73 -3.58 19.46
N ALA A 205 14.98 -3.18 19.18
CA ALA A 205 16.05 -3.13 20.17
C ALA A 205 15.79 -2.11 21.28
N VAL A 206 15.32 -0.89 20.92
CA VAL A 206 15.01 0.18 21.88
C VAL A 206 13.85 -0.20 22.81
N LEU A 207 12.84 -0.90 22.27
CA LEU A 207 11.69 -1.40 23.05
C LEU A 207 12.06 -2.63 23.89
N GLY A 208 13.27 -3.17 23.77
CA GLY A 208 13.71 -4.35 24.50
C GLY A 208 12.99 -5.63 24.03
N GLU A 209 12.53 -5.68 22.78
CA GLU A 209 11.93 -6.89 22.24
C GLU A 209 12.96 -8.03 22.22
N HIS A 210 12.54 -9.22 22.65
CA HIS A 210 13.39 -10.41 22.60
C HIS A 210 13.52 -10.90 21.14
N TRP A 211 14.74 -10.94 20.64
CA TRP A 211 15.06 -11.49 19.33
C TRP A 211 15.16 -13.01 19.40
N THR A 212 14.03 -13.63 19.64
CA THR A 212 13.94 -15.08 19.71
C THR A 212 13.86 -15.67 18.31
N ILE A 213 14.67 -16.68 18.04
CA ILE A 213 14.53 -17.52 16.86
C ILE A 213 13.37 -18.47 17.13
N PRO A 214 12.26 -18.37 16.35
CA PRO A 214 11.11 -19.23 16.59
C PRO A 214 11.48 -20.71 16.42
N HIS A 215 11.11 -21.55 17.39
CA HIS A 215 11.30 -23.00 17.30
C HIS A 215 10.17 -23.71 16.55
N VAL A 216 9.14 -22.98 16.14
CA VAL A 216 7.91 -23.51 15.55
C VAL A 216 7.89 -23.24 14.05
N ALA A 217 7.72 -24.29 13.24
CA ALA A 217 7.84 -24.21 11.79
C ALA A 217 6.80 -23.27 11.12
N HIS A 218 5.56 -23.21 11.66
CA HIS A 218 4.52 -22.37 11.04
C HIS A 218 4.83 -20.87 11.11
N VAL A 219 5.57 -20.40 12.13
CA VAL A 219 6.04 -19.02 12.24
C VAL A 219 7.02 -18.68 11.11
N TRP A 220 7.94 -19.60 10.80
CA TRP A 220 8.87 -19.44 9.69
C TRP A 220 8.18 -19.47 8.32
N TRP A 221 7.16 -20.31 8.16
CA TRP A 221 6.34 -20.31 6.95
C TRP A 221 5.59 -18.99 6.79
N ALA A 222 5.01 -18.45 7.87
CA ALA A 222 4.36 -17.15 7.86
C ALA A 222 5.35 -16.03 7.53
N TRP A 223 6.53 -16.01 8.16
CA TRP A 223 7.57 -15.04 7.85
C TRP A 223 8.04 -15.13 6.39
N GLY A 224 8.34 -16.31 5.90
CA GLY A 224 8.73 -16.53 4.51
C GLY A 224 7.66 -16.11 3.52
N TYR A 225 6.38 -16.41 3.82
CA TYR A 225 5.23 -15.93 3.06
C TYR A 225 5.18 -14.40 3.02
N LEU A 226 5.35 -13.74 4.15
CA LEU A 226 5.35 -12.29 4.26
C LEU A 226 6.51 -11.65 3.45
N VAL A 227 7.70 -12.25 3.46
CA VAL A 227 8.85 -11.79 2.66
C VAL A 227 8.58 -11.96 1.17
N VAL A 228 8.28 -13.18 0.74
CA VAL A 228 8.21 -13.53 -0.69
C VAL A 228 6.91 -13.01 -1.30
N PHE A 229 5.78 -13.41 -0.76
CA PHE A 229 4.47 -13.05 -1.34
C PHE A 229 4.04 -11.65 -0.89
N GLY A 230 4.02 -11.40 0.41
CA GLY A 230 3.54 -10.13 0.98
C GLY A 230 4.39 -8.93 0.61
N SER A 231 5.71 -9.09 0.44
CA SER A 231 6.61 -8.00 0.11
C SER A 231 7.08 -8.04 -1.35
N LEU A 232 7.79 -9.07 -1.80
CA LEU A 232 8.39 -9.05 -3.15
C LEU A 232 7.33 -9.16 -4.25
N ILE A 233 6.44 -10.14 -4.20
CA ILE A 233 5.48 -10.40 -5.28
C ILE A 233 4.37 -9.35 -5.30
N ALA A 234 3.71 -9.11 -4.18
CA ALA A 234 2.55 -8.21 -4.15
C ALA A 234 2.91 -6.77 -4.46
N PHE A 235 4.02 -6.24 -3.93
CA PHE A 235 4.46 -4.88 -4.28
C PHE A 235 4.92 -4.78 -5.74
N SER A 236 5.59 -5.81 -6.29
CA SER A 236 5.97 -5.84 -7.71
C SER A 236 4.74 -5.90 -8.61
N ALA A 237 3.74 -6.72 -8.27
CA ALA A 237 2.47 -6.82 -8.99
C ALA A 237 1.69 -5.51 -8.90
N TYR A 238 1.61 -4.90 -7.71
CA TYR A 238 0.95 -3.62 -7.51
C TYR A 238 1.60 -2.52 -8.35
N ARG A 239 2.94 -2.45 -8.37
CA ARG A 239 3.67 -1.49 -9.20
C ARG A 239 3.37 -1.69 -10.68
N PHE A 240 3.39 -2.94 -11.15
CA PHE A 240 3.03 -3.26 -12.53
C PHE A 240 1.62 -2.77 -12.89
N VAL A 241 0.66 -2.96 -11.98
CA VAL A 241 -0.74 -2.51 -12.15
C VAL A 241 -0.84 -0.99 -12.21
N VAL A 242 -0.29 -0.28 -11.20
CA VAL A 242 -0.39 1.20 -11.09
C VAL A 242 0.17 1.92 -12.32
N GLU A 243 1.19 1.38 -12.95
CA GLU A 243 1.78 1.97 -14.17
C GLU A 243 0.95 1.75 -15.43
N ARG A 244 -0.02 0.82 -15.42
CA ARG A 244 -0.69 0.32 -16.65
C ARG A 244 -2.19 0.45 -16.65
N VAL A 245 -2.80 0.66 -15.49
CA VAL A 245 -4.26 0.82 -15.38
C VAL A 245 -4.62 2.16 -14.73
N SER A 246 -5.91 2.51 -14.78
CA SER A 246 -6.40 3.70 -14.08
C SER A 246 -6.19 3.59 -12.55
N ALA A 247 -6.00 4.72 -11.90
CA ALA A 247 -5.86 4.78 -10.44
C ALA A 247 -7.07 4.13 -9.74
N SER A 248 -8.27 4.27 -10.30
CA SER A 248 -9.49 3.64 -9.78
C SER A 248 -9.39 2.11 -9.82
N LEU A 249 -8.95 1.52 -10.94
CA LEU A 249 -8.79 0.07 -11.04
C LEU A 249 -7.65 -0.43 -10.16
N ALA A 250 -6.55 0.30 -10.06
CA ALA A 250 -5.45 -0.04 -9.15
C ALA A 250 -5.88 -0.05 -7.68
N ALA A 251 -6.79 0.86 -7.29
CA ALA A 251 -7.28 0.98 -5.92
C ALA A 251 -8.35 -0.06 -5.52
N THR A 252 -8.82 -0.89 -6.44
CA THR A 252 -9.88 -1.88 -6.15
C THR A 252 -9.49 -2.94 -5.12
N TYR A 253 -8.18 -3.12 -4.84
CA TYR A 253 -7.74 -4.01 -3.75
C TYR A 253 -8.34 -3.61 -2.39
N ALA A 254 -8.59 -2.31 -2.17
CA ALA A 254 -9.19 -1.82 -0.93
C ALA A 254 -10.60 -2.37 -0.68
N TYR A 255 -11.30 -2.79 -1.74
CA TYR A 255 -12.63 -3.42 -1.64
C TYR A 255 -12.58 -4.94 -1.49
N VAL A 256 -11.54 -5.56 -2.06
CA VAL A 256 -11.43 -7.03 -2.11
C VAL A 256 -10.66 -7.59 -0.93
N ASN A 257 -9.66 -6.87 -0.42
CA ASN A 257 -8.86 -7.34 0.71
C ASN A 257 -9.69 -7.66 1.98
N PRO A 258 -10.65 -6.82 2.43
CA PRO A 258 -11.41 -7.12 3.63
C PRO A 258 -12.24 -8.42 3.53
N PRO A 259 -13.01 -8.68 2.47
CA PRO A 259 -13.67 -9.97 2.28
C PRO A 259 -12.71 -11.17 2.29
N VAL A 260 -11.54 -11.04 1.64
CA VAL A 260 -10.52 -12.10 1.63
C VAL A 260 -9.98 -12.35 3.03
N ALA A 261 -9.63 -11.29 3.77
CA ALA A 261 -9.09 -11.42 5.13
C ALA A 261 -10.13 -12.03 6.10
N LEU A 262 -11.40 -11.61 6.01
CA LEU A 262 -12.48 -12.20 6.82
C LEU A 262 -12.65 -13.69 6.50
N ALA A 263 -12.65 -14.06 5.21
CA ALA A 263 -12.77 -15.46 4.80
C ALA A 263 -11.59 -16.30 5.31
N VAL A 264 -10.37 -15.80 5.20
CA VAL A 264 -9.16 -16.50 5.65
C VAL A 264 -9.09 -16.59 7.17
N GLY A 265 -9.38 -15.49 7.88
CA GLY A 265 -9.46 -15.47 9.34
C GLY A 265 -10.49 -16.47 9.90
N TRP A 266 -11.67 -16.53 9.26
CA TRP A 266 -12.70 -17.51 9.63
C TRP A 266 -12.28 -18.95 9.32
N TRP A 267 -11.76 -19.21 8.12
CA TRP A 267 -11.47 -20.58 7.68
C TRP A 267 -10.20 -21.17 8.29
N LEU A 268 -9.11 -20.40 8.33
CA LEU A 268 -7.80 -20.86 8.81
C LEU A 268 -7.54 -20.47 10.26
N GLY A 269 -8.05 -19.32 10.71
CA GLY A 269 -7.79 -18.77 12.03
C GLY A 269 -8.85 -19.09 13.07
N ASN A 270 -9.96 -19.75 12.71
CA ASN A 270 -11.15 -19.92 13.57
C ASN A 270 -11.60 -18.58 14.20
N GLU A 271 -11.38 -17.46 13.49
CA GLU A 271 -11.78 -16.14 13.98
C GLU A 271 -13.31 -16.02 13.91
N SER A 272 -13.90 -15.46 14.95
CA SER A 272 -15.32 -15.10 14.98
C SER A 272 -15.46 -13.59 14.80
N PHE A 273 -16.45 -13.15 14.05
CA PHE A 273 -16.69 -11.74 13.81
C PHE A 273 -18.06 -11.32 14.31
N SER A 274 -18.13 -10.13 14.90
CA SER A 274 -19.39 -9.57 15.37
C SER A 274 -20.28 -9.15 14.19
N ALA A 275 -21.59 -9.10 14.41
CA ALA A 275 -22.55 -8.59 13.43
C ALA A 275 -22.21 -7.15 12.97
N ASN A 276 -21.60 -6.36 13.83
CA ASN A 276 -21.17 -4.99 13.53
C ASN A 276 -20.18 -4.91 12.37
N VAL A 277 -19.27 -5.88 12.24
CA VAL A 277 -18.32 -5.96 11.10
C VAL A 277 -19.10 -6.22 9.81
N PHE A 278 -20.08 -7.14 9.82
CA PHE A 278 -20.88 -7.47 8.65
C PHE A 278 -21.82 -6.34 8.22
N VAL A 279 -22.21 -5.46 9.14
CA VAL A 279 -23.02 -4.27 8.82
C VAL A 279 -22.14 -3.08 8.42
N GLY A 280 -21.11 -2.79 9.19
CA GLY A 280 -20.26 -1.60 8.99
C GLY A 280 -19.37 -1.70 7.76
N LEU A 281 -18.79 -2.89 7.48
CA LEU A 281 -17.90 -3.07 6.34
C LEU A 281 -18.57 -2.79 4.99
N PRO A 282 -19.75 -3.31 4.64
CA PRO A 282 -20.42 -2.94 3.40
C PRO A 282 -20.70 -1.44 3.27
N VAL A 283 -20.98 -0.75 4.38
CA VAL A 283 -21.19 0.71 4.39
C VAL A 283 -19.88 1.42 4.07
N VAL A 284 -18.75 1.01 4.68
CA VAL A 284 -17.42 1.58 4.37
C VAL A 284 -17.04 1.31 2.91
N LEU A 285 -17.20 0.08 2.43
CA LEU A 285 -16.89 -0.28 1.05
C LEU A 285 -17.75 0.50 0.05
N GLY A 286 -19.04 0.66 0.34
CA GLY A 286 -19.95 1.50 -0.45
C GLY A 286 -19.53 2.97 -0.48
N ALA A 287 -19.10 3.52 0.66
CA ALA A 287 -18.60 4.88 0.78
C ALA A 287 -17.31 5.09 -0.02
N VAL A 288 -16.37 4.15 0.05
CA VAL A 288 -15.12 4.20 -0.71
C VAL A 288 -15.41 4.07 -2.21
N ALA A 289 -16.34 3.19 -2.62
CA ALA A 289 -16.79 3.07 -4.01
C ALA A 289 -17.41 4.37 -4.52
N LEU A 290 -18.30 4.99 -3.72
CA LEU A 290 -18.91 6.28 -4.03
C LEU A 290 -17.84 7.38 -4.19
N HIS A 291 -16.88 7.44 -3.27
CA HIS A 291 -15.79 8.41 -3.34
C HIS A 291 -14.96 8.25 -4.63
N ALA A 292 -14.54 7.03 -4.95
CA ALA A 292 -13.82 6.73 -6.18
C ALA A 292 -14.62 7.09 -7.44
N TRP A 293 -15.92 6.81 -7.46
CA TRP A 293 -16.79 7.14 -8.58
C TRP A 293 -16.97 8.67 -8.76
N LEU A 294 -17.11 9.43 -7.67
CA LEU A 294 -17.18 10.88 -7.73
C LEU A 294 -15.89 11.49 -8.30
N GLN A 295 -14.73 10.96 -7.92
CA GLN A 295 -13.44 11.41 -8.47
C GLN A 295 -13.31 11.15 -9.98
N THR A 296 -13.81 10.02 -10.48
CA THR A 296 -13.71 9.69 -11.92
C THR A 296 -14.61 10.54 -12.80
N ARG A 297 -15.77 10.97 -12.31
CA ARG A 297 -16.70 11.83 -13.08
C ARG A 297 -16.17 13.22 -13.38
N ASP A 298 -15.29 13.70 -12.52
CA ASP A 298 -14.88 15.10 -12.52
C ASP A 298 -13.46 15.34 -13.05
N THR A 299 -12.74 14.27 -13.41
CA THR A 299 -11.48 14.43 -14.13
C THR A 299 -11.80 14.73 -15.59
N PRO A 300 -11.53 15.96 -16.12
CA PRO A 300 -11.71 16.23 -17.53
C PRO A 300 -10.91 15.19 -18.30
N GLN A 301 -11.55 14.40 -19.14
CA GLN A 301 -10.85 13.57 -20.10
C GLN A 301 -10.12 14.54 -21.03
N VAL A 302 -8.80 14.68 -20.85
CA VAL A 302 -7.97 15.40 -21.82
C VAL A 302 -8.12 14.65 -23.13
N PRO A 303 -8.73 15.27 -24.19
CA PRO A 303 -8.92 14.57 -25.44
C PRO A 303 -7.55 14.12 -25.96
N ALA A 304 -7.45 12.89 -26.41
CA ALA A 304 -6.24 12.31 -26.99
C ALA A 304 -5.70 13.08 -28.22
N SER A 305 -6.41 14.11 -28.68
CA SER A 305 -6.05 14.97 -29.77
C SER A 305 -5.02 16.07 -29.46
N VAL A 306 -4.78 16.39 -28.15
CA VAL A 306 -3.85 17.48 -27.79
C VAL A 306 -2.39 16.99 -27.69
N SER A 307 -2.13 15.69 -27.64
CA SER A 307 -0.76 15.15 -27.62
C SER A 307 -0.06 15.07 -29.00
N ARG A 308 -0.69 15.53 -30.08
CA ARG A 308 -0.12 15.48 -31.45
C ARG A 308 0.25 16.85 -32.05
N GLY A 309 0.50 17.85 -31.26
CA GLY A 309 0.70 19.18 -31.83
C GLY A 309 1.60 20.11 -31.05
N THR A 310 2.82 19.72 -30.72
CA THR A 310 3.91 20.66 -30.48
C THR A 310 5.20 20.07 -31.03
N ALA A 311 5.40 20.25 -32.34
CA ALA A 311 6.73 20.20 -32.89
C ALA A 311 7.56 21.36 -32.27
N PRO A 312 8.83 21.14 -31.89
CA PRO A 312 9.65 22.21 -31.38
C PRO A 312 9.83 23.29 -32.48
N ILE A 313 9.42 24.51 -32.17
CA ILE A 313 9.74 25.67 -32.98
C ILE A 313 11.25 25.88 -32.86
N LEU A 314 11.97 25.54 -33.92
CA LEU A 314 13.38 25.89 -34.06
C LEU A 314 13.48 27.44 -34.15
N PRO A 315 14.36 28.08 -33.38
CA PRO A 315 14.56 29.52 -33.50
C PRO A 315 15.12 29.82 -34.90
N SER A 316 14.35 30.60 -35.68
CA SER A 316 14.77 31.11 -36.96
C SER A 316 16.02 31.98 -36.82
N GLN A 317 17.04 31.64 -37.59
CA GLN A 317 18.28 32.40 -37.75
C GLN A 317 17.99 33.85 -38.04
N VAL A 318 18.46 34.74 -37.19
CA VAL A 318 18.55 36.16 -37.45
C VAL A 318 19.59 36.35 -38.57
N ARG A 319 19.11 36.63 -39.77
CA ARG A 319 19.96 37.11 -40.87
C ARG A 319 20.45 38.52 -40.52
N SER A 320 21.73 38.69 -40.31
CA SER A 320 22.44 39.94 -40.41
C SER A 320 22.45 40.38 -41.88
N LYS A 321 22.03 41.59 -42.17
CA LYS A 321 22.32 42.30 -43.42
C LYS A 321 23.20 43.53 -43.13
N PRO A 322 23.96 43.95 -44.12
CA PRO A 322 25.26 44.59 -44.05
C PRO A 322 25.23 46.03 -43.55
#